data_1b82b79e11a8729c30b8ebe4d4d7bb01
#
_entry.id   1b82b79e11a8729c30b8ebe4d4d7bb01
#
_cell.length_a   1.000
_cell.length_b   1.000
_cell.length_c   1.000
_cell.angle_alpha   90.00
_cell.angle_beta   90.00
_cell.angle_gamma   90.00
#
_symmetry.space_group_name_H-M   'P 1'
#
loop_
_entity.id
_entity.type
_entity.pdbx_description
1 polymer ?
#
loop_
_entity_poly.entity_id
_entity_poly.type
_entity_poly.pdbx_seq_one_letter_code
_entity_poly.pdbx_strand_id
1 'polypeptide(L)'
;MYLRPSIDAAGDPPSLRVRFELPRETLDALRMRPNVFFSYQVFDPANGLLLIDGARTPLPAVDPANQTTEITLTLELPPDPGDYRVIASPLEEDVCWLYERGTPFLLVDARVEDGRISVRRFREQTLGRLRLETLVRSMARAFKYPVRTIAKNRTLIQAMVRRDFVARYRGSLGGIFWTVLNPLLLMLTYFFVFGIVLRSRLGNDPSRSSFALYFLAGMLPWLPMSEALGRAPSVIREHASFVKKLVFPVEILPVNLVLAGMVTGVFALGIFLLGLLLARGNIPWTAALLPVLVIPQVLFTLGLAWFLGALGVYARDLSQINAYVLTLWFFLTPICYPVDSLPTLALPLFSKNPLFVLVEGYRALLLEGRIPSFGPLWKLWLLAAAFFLAGHAWFYKLRRSFPDVL
;
A
#
# COMPACT_ATOMS: atom_id res chain seq x y z
N MET A 1 -20.10 -28.91 -6.83
CA MET A 1 -19.63 -30.06 -7.61
C MET A 1 -19.46 -31.28 -6.70
N TYR A 2 -18.78 -31.14 -5.57
CA TYR A 2 -18.50 -32.23 -4.63
C TYR A 2 -19.56 -32.24 -3.50
N LEU A 3 -20.26 -33.35 -3.32
CA LEU A 3 -21.24 -33.51 -2.25
C LEU A 3 -20.64 -34.30 -1.09
N ARG A 4 -21.01 -33.94 0.16
CA ARG A 4 -20.59 -34.61 1.39
C ARG A 4 -19.09 -34.95 1.47
N PRO A 5 -18.18 -33.99 1.20
CA PRO A 5 -16.77 -34.30 1.23
C PRO A 5 -16.31 -34.58 2.66
N SER A 6 -15.60 -35.70 2.84
CA SER A 6 -14.98 -36.13 4.10
C SER A 6 -13.51 -36.46 3.90
N ILE A 7 -12.72 -36.39 4.95
CA ILE A 7 -11.31 -36.68 4.91
C ILE A 7 -10.86 -37.40 6.17
N ASP A 8 -10.11 -38.48 5.97
CA ASP A 8 -9.54 -39.30 7.04
C ASP A 8 -8.02 -39.38 6.84
N ALA A 9 -7.24 -39.23 7.91
CA ALA A 9 -5.81 -39.50 7.89
C ALA A 9 -5.55 -41.00 7.99
N ALA A 10 -4.69 -41.55 7.14
CA ALA A 10 -4.42 -42.98 7.09
C ALA A 10 -2.92 -43.25 6.80
N GLY A 11 -2.39 -44.29 7.48
CA GLY A 11 -1.23 -45.05 7.06
C GLY A 11 0.17 -44.41 7.19
N ASP A 12 1.13 -45.29 6.97
CA ASP A 12 2.54 -45.01 6.77
C ASP A 12 2.91 -45.56 5.37
N PRO A 13 3.27 -44.76 4.37
CA PRO A 13 3.59 -43.30 4.42
C PRO A 13 2.35 -42.42 4.70
N PRO A 14 2.59 -41.14 5.15
CA PRO A 14 1.50 -40.25 5.51
C PRO A 14 0.58 -39.99 4.33
N SER A 15 -0.65 -40.47 4.42
CA SER A 15 -1.66 -40.35 3.36
C SER A 15 -2.98 -39.83 3.92
N LEU A 16 -3.73 -39.13 3.07
CA LEU A 16 -5.08 -38.66 3.37
C LEU A 16 -6.07 -39.35 2.45
N ARG A 17 -7.09 -39.97 3.02
CA ARG A 17 -8.18 -40.55 2.26
C ARG A 17 -9.32 -39.54 2.18
N VAL A 18 -9.60 -39.05 0.98
CA VAL A 18 -10.67 -38.09 0.71
C VAL A 18 -11.84 -38.84 0.02
N ARG A 19 -13.03 -38.79 0.61
CA ARG A 19 -14.26 -39.34 0.05
C ARG A 19 -15.22 -38.20 -0.29
N PHE A 20 -15.88 -38.27 -1.43
CA PHE A 20 -16.90 -37.32 -1.85
C PHE A 20 -17.85 -37.95 -2.85
N GLU A 21 -19.07 -37.42 -2.92
CA GLU A 21 -20.06 -37.83 -3.89
C GLU A 21 -20.11 -36.81 -5.06
N LEU A 22 -20.25 -37.32 -6.27
CA LEU A 22 -20.51 -36.49 -7.45
C LEU A 22 -21.95 -36.72 -7.94
N PRO A 23 -22.67 -35.63 -8.28
CA PRO A 23 -23.95 -35.73 -8.99
C PRO A 23 -23.74 -36.40 -10.35
N ARG A 24 -24.73 -37.24 -10.73
CA ARG A 24 -24.74 -37.96 -12.00
C ARG A 24 -24.47 -37.03 -13.20
N GLU A 25 -25.15 -35.89 -13.29
CA GLU A 25 -24.97 -34.92 -14.35
C GLU A 25 -23.50 -34.44 -14.49
N THR A 26 -22.83 -34.26 -13.35
CA THR A 26 -21.42 -33.85 -13.33
C THR A 26 -20.51 -34.97 -13.82
N LEU A 27 -20.79 -36.22 -13.41
CA LEU A 27 -20.01 -37.36 -13.81
C LEU A 27 -20.19 -37.68 -15.31
N ASP A 28 -21.41 -37.57 -15.82
CA ASP A 28 -21.73 -37.76 -17.25
C ASP A 28 -21.03 -36.66 -18.09
N ALA A 29 -21.04 -35.40 -17.64
CA ALA A 29 -20.33 -34.33 -18.33
C ALA A 29 -18.80 -34.51 -18.35
N LEU A 30 -18.21 -35.09 -17.29
CA LEU A 30 -16.79 -35.42 -17.25
C LEU A 30 -16.44 -36.57 -18.21
N ARG A 31 -17.34 -37.59 -18.34
CA ARG A 31 -17.17 -38.76 -19.21
C ARG A 31 -17.29 -38.44 -20.71
N MET A 32 -18.00 -37.35 -21.06
CA MET A 32 -18.05 -36.90 -22.45
C MET A 32 -16.69 -36.39 -22.98
N ARG A 33 -15.74 -36.17 -22.07
CA ARG A 33 -14.37 -35.78 -22.44
C ARG A 33 -13.49 -37.03 -22.51
N PRO A 34 -12.53 -37.08 -23.43
CA PRO A 34 -11.57 -38.19 -23.51
C PRO A 34 -10.59 -38.14 -22.34
N ASN A 35 -10.15 -39.27 -21.87
CA ASN A 35 -9.03 -39.44 -20.92
C ASN A 35 -9.13 -38.57 -19.66
N VAL A 36 -10.30 -38.50 -19.02
CA VAL A 36 -10.47 -37.78 -17.76
C VAL A 36 -10.29 -38.69 -16.57
N PHE A 37 -9.44 -38.25 -15.65
CA PHE A 37 -9.15 -38.92 -14.38
C PHE A 37 -9.37 -37.94 -13.23
N PHE A 38 -9.58 -38.47 -12.01
CA PHE A 38 -9.35 -37.69 -10.80
C PHE A 38 -7.90 -37.84 -10.38
N SER A 39 -7.28 -36.68 -10.02
CA SER A 39 -5.92 -36.66 -9.49
C SER A 39 -5.73 -35.50 -8.53
N TYR A 40 -4.55 -35.37 -7.98
CA TYR A 40 -4.20 -34.32 -7.04
C TYR A 40 -2.79 -33.79 -7.28
N GLN A 41 -2.56 -32.58 -6.82
CA GLN A 41 -1.25 -31.95 -6.82
C GLN A 41 -0.93 -31.45 -5.41
N VAL A 42 0.30 -31.69 -4.94
CA VAL A 42 0.80 -31.21 -3.65
C VAL A 42 1.77 -30.06 -3.89
N PHE A 43 1.50 -28.95 -3.26
CA PHE A 43 2.31 -27.73 -3.35
C PHE A 43 2.89 -27.35 -2.00
N ASP A 44 4.10 -26.75 -2.02
CA ASP A 44 4.60 -26.00 -0.89
C ASP A 44 3.87 -24.64 -0.80
N PRO A 45 3.12 -24.37 0.27
CA PRO A 45 2.37 -23.11 0.41
C PRO A 45 3.23 -21.87 0.55
N ALA A 46 4.55 -22.00 0.84
CA ALA A 46 5.46 -20.87 1.02
C ALA A 46 5.96 -20.28 -0.31
N ASN A 47 6.26 -21.14 -1.29
CA ASN A 47 6.82 -20.74 -2.58
C ASN A 47 5.96 -21.14 -3.78
N GLY A 48 4.91 -21.96 -3.57
CA GLY A 48 4.01 -22.45 -4.63
C GLY A 48 4.62 -23.53 -5.53
N LEU A 49 5.75 -24.13 -5.11
CA LEU A 49 6.40 -25.21 -5.85
C LEU A 49 5.54 -26.47 -5.83
N LEU A 50 5.38 -27.11 -6.99
CA LEU A 50 4.77 -28.41 -7.10
C LEU A 50 5.74 -29.46 -6.56
N LEU A 51 5.30 -30.24 -5.57
CA LEU A 51 6.11 -31.28 -4.92
C LEU A 51 5.74 -32.67 -5.42
N ILE A 52 4.41 -32.94 -5.55
CA ILE A 52 3.91 -34.24 -6.01
C ILE A 52 2.81 -33.97 -7.06
N ASP A 53 2.89 -34.69 -8.17
CA ASP A 53 1.79 -34.88 -9.13
C ASP A 53 1.22 -36.28 -8.90
N GLY A 54 0.04 -36.34 -8.31
CA GLY A 54 -0.50 -37.57 -7.72
C GLY A 54 -0.99 -38.59 -8.72
N ALA A 55 -1.34 -39.80 -8.20
CA ALA A 55 -1.84 -40.90 -8.98
C ALA A 55 -3.16 -40.55 -9.68
N ARG A 56 -3.36 -41.13 -10.88
CA ARG A 56 -4.58 -40.98 -11.67
C ARG A 56 -5.63 -42.01 -11.24
N THR A 57 -6.75 -41.54 -10.75
CA THR A 57 -7.90 -42.39 -10.38
C THR A 57 -8.95 -42.34 -11.48
N PRO A 58 -9.28 -43.45 -12.11
CA PRO A 58 -10.28 -43.48 -13.18
C PRO A 58 -11.68 -43.09 -12.65
N LEU A 59 -12.51 -42.52 -13.54
CA LEU A 59 -13.89 -42.22 -13.20
C LEU A 59 -14.66 -43.51 -12.94
N PRO A 60 -15.38 -43.63 -11.79
CA PRO A 60 -16.14 -44.81 -11.46
C PRO A 60 -17.29 -45.04 -12.43
N ALA A 61 -17.75 -46.28 -12.56
CA ALA A 61 -18.94 -46.61 -13.34
C ALA A 61 -20.19 -45.91 -12.77
N VAL A 62 -21.07 -45.41 -13.64
CA VAL A 62 -22.34 -44.81 -13.22
C VAL A 62 -23.31 -45.93 -12.94
N ASP A 63 -23.82 -46.04 -11.72
CA ASP A 63 -24.97 -46.88 -11.41
C ASP A 63 -26.25 -46.16 -11.87
N PRO A 64 -27.02 -46.73 -12.80
CA PRO A 64 -28.24 -46.11 -13.29
C PRO A 64 -29.30 -45.85 -12.21
N ALA A 65 -29.23 -46.54 -11.10
CA ALA A 65 -30.19 -46.42 -9.99
C ALA A 65 -29.86 -45.28 -9.03
N ASN A 66 -28.62 -44.81 -9.01
CA ASN A 66 -28.14 -43.81 -8.07
C ASN A 66 -28.01 -42.43 -8.69
N GLN A 67 -28.48 -41.38 -7.97
CA GLN A 67 -28.34 -39.99 -8.36
C GLN A 67 -26.94 -39.44 -8.10
N THR A 68 -26.15 -40.07 -7.22
CA THR A 68 -24.79 -39.70 -6.85
C THR A 68 -23.88 -40.93 -6.88
N THR A 69 -22.60 -40.72 -7.15
CA THR A 69 -21.57 -41.76 -7.13
C THR A 69 -20.44 -41.35 -6.19
N GLU A 70 -20.09 -42.24 -5.25
CA GLU A 70 -18.99 -42.01 -4.31
C GLU A 70 -17.63 -42.22 -4.99
N ILE A 71 -16.71 -41.33 -4.70
CA ILE A 71 -15.33 -41.41 -5.16
C ILE A 71 -14.41 -41.28 -3.95
N THR A 72 -13.42 -42.15 -3.91
CA THR A 72 -12.37 -42.14 -2.89
C THR A 72 -11.03 -41.89 -3.54
N LEU A 73 -10.34 -40.84 -3.09
CA LEU A 73 -8.95 -40.50 -3.50
C LEU A 73 -8.00 -40.71 -2.33
N THR A 74 -6.90 -41.38 -2.57
CA THR A 74 -5.78 -41.46 -1.61
C THR A 74 -4.73 -40.43 -2.01
N LEU A 75 -4.51 -39.46 -1.15
CA LEU A 75 -3.57 -38.36 -1.36
C LEU A 75 -2.30 -38.66 -0.57
N GLU A 76 -1.18 -38.86 -1.24
CA GLU A 76 0.13 -39.03 -0.62
C GLU A 76 0.76 -37.66 -0.35
N LEU A 77 1.35 -37.51 0.83
CA LEU A 77 2.07 -36.29 1.22
C LEU A 77 3.57 -36.60 1.38
N PRO A 78 4.44 -35.60 1.17
CA PRO A 78 5.86 -35.76 1.49
C PRO A 78 6.03 -36.17 2.96
N PRO A 79 7.01 -37.06 3.27
CA PRO A 79 7.25 -37.52 4.64
C PRO A 79 7.89 -36.44 5.53
N ASP A 80 8.46 -35.42 4.93
CA ASP A 80 9.17 -34.34 5.64
C ASP A 80 8.19 -33.50 6.46
N PRO A 81 8.57 -33.08 7.68
CA PRO A 81 7.75 -32.16 8.47
C PRO A 81 7.55 -30.83 7.76
N GLY A 82 6.29 -30.42 7.57
CA GLY A 82 5.98 -29.18 6.85
C GLY A 82 4.50 -28.92 6.67
N ASP A 83 4.20 -27.73 6.17
CA ASP A 83 2.86 -27.36 5.73
C ASP A 83 2.72 -27.68 4.24
N TYR A 84 1.65 -28.35 3.84
CA TYR A 84 1.38 -28.79 2.48
C TYR A 84 0.01 -28.33 2.02
N ARG A 85 -0.09 -27.96 0.75
CA ARG A 85 -1.36 -27.63 0.09
C ARG A 85 -1.65 -28.64 -0.99
N VAL A 86 -2.80 -29.33 -0.89
CA VAL A 86 -3.24 -30.30 -1.88
C VAL A 86 -4.43 -29.74 -2.62
N ILE A 87 -4.40 -29.84 -3.94
CA ILE A 87 -5.49 -29.53 -4.86
C ILE A 87 -5.91 -30.83 -5.53
N ALA A 88 -7.12 -31.31 -5.23
CA ALA A 88 -7.69 -32.48 -5.88
C ALA A 88 -8.78 -32.04 -6.86
N SER A 89 -8.66 -32.45 -8.13
CA SER A 89 -9.54 -32.03 -9.23
C SER A 89 -9.55 -33.08 -10.33
N PRO A 90 -10.59 -33.09 -11.20
CA PRO A 90 -10.52 -33.82 -12.45
C PRO A 90 -9.38 -33.26 -13.34
N LEU A 91 -8.70 -34.15 -14.04
CA LEU A 91 -7.63 -33.90 -14.99
C LEU A 91 -8.02 -34.53 -16.34
N GLU A 92 -7.87 -33.80 -17.41
CA GLU A 92 -7.89 -34.32 -18.79
C GLU A 92 -6.42 -34.56 -19.18
N GLU A 93 -6.03 -35.84 -19.24
CA GLU A 93 -4.63 -36.28 -19.40
C GLU A 93 -4.06 -35.68 -20.68
N ASP A 94 -2.80 -35.22 -20.63
CA ASP A 94 -2.05 -34.54 -21.71
C ASP A 94 -2.69 -33.21 -22.19
N VAL A 95 -3.75 -32.71 -21.55
CA VAL A 95 -4.42 -31.48 -21.97
C VAL A 95 -4.36 -30.42 -20.86
N CYS A 96 -5.05 -30.61 -19.74
CA CYS A 96 -5.06 -29.63 -18.63
C CYS A 96 -5.75 -30.15 -17.38
N TRP A 97 -5.44 -29.51 -16.27
CA TRP A 97 -6.22 -29.62 -15.05
C TRP A 97 -7.51 -28.82 -15.18
N LEU A 98 -8.68 -29.45 -14.92
CA LEU A 98 -9.96 -28.78 -15.12
C LEU A 98 -10.20 -27.62 -14.16
N TYR A 99 -9.53 -27.58 -12.99
CA TYR A 99 -9.59 -26.42 -12.11
C TYR A 99 -9.01 -25.16 -12.75
N GLU A 100 -8.08 -25.26 -13.69
CA GLU A 100 -7.52 -24.13 -14.42
C GLU A 100 -8.55 -23.48 -15.35
N ARG A 101 -9.52 -24.25 -15.82
CA ARG A 101 -10.67 -23.81 -16.63
C ARG A 101 -11.87 -23.37 -15.78
N GLY A 102 -11.69 -23.19 -14.46
CA GLY A 102 -12.71 -22.67 -13.57
C GLY A 102 -13.58 -23.73 -12.89
N THR A 103 -13.33 -25.03 -13.12
CA THR A 103 -14.02 -26.11 -12.40
C THR A 103 -13.66 -26.05 -10.91
N PRO A 104 -14.64 -26.20 -10.01
CA PRO A 104 -14.34 -26.29 -8.58
C PRO A 104 -13.43 -27.48 -8.26
N PHE A 105 -12.56 -27.32 -7.26
CA PHE A 105 -11.65 -28.35 -6.77
C PHE A 105 -11.72 -28.47 -5.25
N LEU A 106 -11.26 -29.59 -4.72
CA LEU A 106 -11.10 -29.81 -3.29
C LEU A 106 -9.71 -29.29 -2.86
N LEU A 107 -9.73 -28.32 -1.93
CA LEU A 107 -8.52 -27.75 -1.33
C LEU A 107 -8.31 -28.36 0.05
N VAL A 108 -7.13 -28.93 0.26
CA VAL A 108 -6.70 -29.43 1.57
C VAL A 108 -5.41 -28.73 1.95
N ASP A 109 -5.42 -27.96 3.06
CA ASP A 109 -4.20 -27.47 3.71
C ASP A 109 -3.93 -28.41 4.90
N ALA A 110 -2.85 -29.17 4.82
CA ALA A 110 -2.43 -30.17 5.81
C ALA A 110 -1.04 -29.85 6.35
N ARG A 111 -0.76 -30.30 7.56
CA ARG A 111 0.56 -30.23 8.19
C ARG A 111 1.00 -31.62 8.60
N VAL A 112 2.23 -31.94 8.23
CA VAL A 112 2.89 -33.18 8.64
C VAL A 112 3.85 -32.83 9.76
N GLU A 113 3.71 -33.50 10.93
CA GLU A 113 4.60 -33.41 12.09
C GLU A 113 4.77 -34.81 12.67
N ASP A 114 5.98 -35.28 12.79
CA ASP A 114 6.34 -36.59 13.36
C ASP A 114 5.52 -37.76 12.76
N GLY A 115 5.37 -37.77 11.43
CA GLY A 115 4.58 -38.78 10.72
C GLY A 115 3.06 -38.70 10.89
N ARG A 116 2.57 -37.70 11.65
CA ARG A 116 1.14 -37.46 11.81
C ARG A 116 0.67 -36.32 10.92
N ILE A 117 -0.49 -36.49 10.30
CA ILE A 117 -1.12 -35.48 9.46
C ILE A 117 -2.20 -34.75 10.25
N SER A 118 -2.14 -33.44 10.32
CA SER A 118 -3.20 -32.58 10.81
C SER A 118 -3.80 -31.77 9.67
N VAL A 119 -5.09 -31.93 9.43
CA VAL A 119 -5.82 -31.18 8.39
C VAL A 119 -6.29 -29.86 8.98
N ARG A 120 -5.76 -28.74 8.47
CA ARG A 120 -6.12 -27.38 8.92
C ARG A 120 -7.31 -26.81 8.18
N ARG A 121 -7.46 -27.18 6.90
CA ARG A 121 -8.53 -26.70 6.04
C ARG A 121 -8.89 -27.75 5.02
N PHE A 122 -10.19 -27.99 4.87
CA PHE A 122 -10.74 -28.85 3.86
C PHE A 122 -12.01 -28.20 3.31
N ARG A 123 -12.03 -27.85 2.04
CA ARG A 123 -13.18 -27.23 1.40
C ARG A 123 -13.15 -27.29 -0.12
N GLU A 124 -14.32 -27.22 -0.72
CA GLU A 124 -14.46 -26.94 -2.15
C GLU A 124 -14.14 -25.48 -2.45
N GLN A 125 -13.36 -25.23 -3.51
CA GLN A 125 -12.96 -23.89 -3.91
C GLN A 125 -12.78 -23.78 -5.43
N THR A 126 -12.83 -22.54 -5.96
CA THR A 126 -12.45 -22.23 -7.35
C THR A 126 -11.12 -21.47 -7.38
N LEU A 127 -10.39 -21.59 -8.51
CA LEU A 127 -9.10 -20.92 -8.66
C LEU A 127 -9.20 -19.39 -8.50
N GLY A 128 -10.29 -18.80 -8.99
CA GLY A 128 -10.54 -17.36 -8.84
C GLY A 128 -10.67 -16.94 -7.36
N ARG A 129 -11.42 -17.69 -6.56
CA ARG A 129 -11.55 -17.43 -5.11
C ARG A 129 -10.23 -17.65 -4.37
N LEU A 130 -9.49 -18.72 -4.72
CA LEU A 130 -8.17 -18.95 -4.12
C LEU A 130 -7.19 -17.82 -4.42
N ARG A 131 -7.14 -17.34 -5.67
CA ARG A 131 -6.32 -16.21 -6.07
C ARG A 131 -6.73 -14.92 -5.33
N LEU A 132 -8.03 -14.65 -5.23
CA LEU A 132 -8.54 -13.49 -4.50
C LEU A 132 -8.17 -13.54 -3.02
N GLU A 133 -8.36 -14.68 -2.34
CA GLU A 133 -7.99 -14.85 -0.94
C GLU A 133 -6.48 -14.68 -0.71
N THR A 134 -5.66 -15.26 -1.59
CA THR A 134 -4.19 -15.12 -1.49
C THR A 134 -3.78 -13.66 -1.72
N LEU A 135 -4.43 -12.96 -2.65
CA LEU A 135 -4.20 -11.56 -2.94
C LEU A 135 -4.59 -10.68 -1.75
N VAL A 136 -5.79 -10.86 -1.20
CA VAL A 136 -6.25 -10.13 -0.01
C VAL A 136 -5.33 -10.37 1.19
N ARG A 137 -4.93 -11.64 1.44
CA ARG A 137 -3.99 -11.97 2.53
C ARG A 137 -2.60 -11.38 2.31
N SER A 138 -2.11 -11.36 1.06
CA SER A 138 -0.82 -10.76 0.73
C SER A 138 -0.86 -9.23 0.90
N MET A 139 -1.95 -8.57 0.48
CA MET A 139 -2.17 -7.14 0.71
C MET A 139 -2.25 -6.81 2.21
N ALA A 140 -3.01 -7.60 2.98
CA ALA A 140 -3.10 -7.40 4.43
C ALA A 140 -1.73 -7.59 5.12
N ARG A 141 -0.94 -8.58 4.71
CA ARG A 141 0.44 -8.77 5.21
C ARG A 141 1.36 -7.65 4.76
N ALA A 142 1.25 -7.20 3.50
CA ALA A 142 2.03 -6.10 2.96
C ALA A 142 1.75 -4.78 3.70
N PHE A 143 0.50 -4.54 4.12
CA PHE A 143 0.15 -3.39 4.95
C PHE A 143 0.61 -3.55 6.41
N LYS A 144 0.42 -4.74 6.99
CA LYS A 144 0.77 -5.02 8.39
C LYS A 144 2.28 -4.96 8.64
N TYR A 145 3.10 -5.37 7.66
CA TYR A 145 4.55 -5.42 7.81
C TYR A 145 5.19 -4.04 8.02
N PRO A 146 4.98 -3.01 7.16
CA PRO A 146 5.57 -1.69 7.38
C PRO A 146 5.07 -1.04 8.66
N VAL A 147 3.76 -1.15 8.97
CA VAL A 147 3.20 -0.63 10.22
C VAL A 147 3.86 -1.28 11.45
N ARG A 148 4.00 -2.62 11.44
CA ARG A 148 4.68 -3.34 12.51
C ARG A 148 6.16 -2.94 12.64
N THR A 149 6.86 -2.76 11.52
CA THR A 149 8.27 -2.34 11.50
C THR A 149 8.43 -0.93 12.08
N ILE A 150 7.56 0.00 11.70
CA ILE A 150 7.53 1.36 12.26
C ILE A 150 7.25 1.32 13.77
N ALA A 151 6.22 0.58 14.20
CA ALA A 151 5.86 0.47 15.60
C ALA A 151 6.96 -0.19 16.46
N LYS A 152 7.61 -1.24 15.95
CA LYS A 152 8.72 -1.92 16.62
C LYS A 152 9.93 -1.00 16.81
N ASN A 153 10.22 -0.14 15.82
CA ASN A 153 11.39 0.73 15.82
C ASN A 153 11.06 2.18 16.22
N ARG A 154 9.93 2.42 16.90
CA ARG A 154 9.46 3.77 17.27
C ARG A 154 10.49 4.61 18.01
N THR A 155 11.22 4.00 18.95
CA THR A 155 12.27 4.69 19.73
C THR A 155 13.44 5.11 18.87
N LEU A 156 13.86 4.26 17.94
CA LEU A 156 14.91 4.57 16.96
C LEU A 156 14.48 5.68 16.01
N ILE A 157 13.25 5.63 15.50
CA ILE A 157 12.68 6.67 14.64
C ILE A 157 12.63 8.00 15.39
N GLN A 158 12.12 8.03 16.62
CA GLN A 158 12.06 9.26 17.43
C GLN A 158 13.46 9.85 17.67
N ALA A 159 14.45 9.00 17.99
CA ALA A 159 15.84 9.43 18.16
C ALA A 159 16.42 10.00 16.87
N MET A 160 16.13 9.39 15.71
CA MET A 160 16.58 9.88 14.41
C MET A 160 15.92 11.20 14.02
N VAL A 161 14.59 11.31 14.15
CA VAL A 161 13.85 12.56 13.89
C VAL A 161 14.40 13.69 14.76
N ARG A 162 14.58 13.44 16.05
CA ARG A 162 15.15 14.42 16.99
C ARG A 162 16.59 14.83 16.57
N ARG A 163 17.41 13.85 16.23
CA ARG A 163 18.79 14.09 15.78
C ARG A 163 18.82 14.92 14.50
N ASP A 164 18.03 14.57 13.50
CA ASP A 164 17.97 15.27 12.22
C ASP A 164 17.45 16.70 12.42
N PHE A 165 16.45 16.88 13.28
CA PHE A 165 15.92 18.18 13.64
C PHE A 165 16.97 19.07 14.31
N VAL A 166 17.68 18.55 15.32
CA VAL A 166 18.74 19.30 16.02
C VAL A 166 19.94 19.54 15.10
N ALA A 167 20.28 18.55 14.24
CA ALA A 167 21.42 18.66 13.33
C ALA A 167 21.27 19.78 12.29
N ARG A 168 20.03 20.05 11.82
CA ARG A 168 19.75 21.14 10.87
C ARG A 168 20.20 22.50 11.35
N TYR A 169 20.11 22.72 12.65
CA TYR A 169 20.30 24.03 13.24
C TYR A 169 21.55 24.11 14.13
N ARG A 170 22.30 23.00 14.21
CA ARG A 170 23.54 22.93 14.99
C ARG A 170 24.58 23.83 14.37
N GLY A 171 25.09 24.80 15.17
CA GLY A 171 26.11 25.78 14.70
C GLY A 171 25.54 27.00 13.99
N SER A 172 24.20 27.11 13.84
CA SER A 172 23.62 28.35 13.30
C SER A 172 23.34 29.38 14.42
N LEU A 173 23.47 30.64 14.12
CA LEU A 173 23.22 31.76 15.06
C LEU A 173 21.78 31.80 15.55
N GLY A 174 20.82 31.44 14.71
CA GLY A 174 19.38 31.39 15.05
C GLY A 174 18.90 30.10 15.66
N GLY A 175 19.71 29.01 15.66
CA GLY A 175 19.33 27.72 16.22
C GLY A 175 17.94 27.22 15.76
N ILE A 176 17.14 26.76 16.70
CA ILE A 176 15.80 26.23 16.48
C ILE A 176 14.80 27.28 15.92
N PHE A 177 15.11 28.58 16.08
CA PHE A 177 14.25 29.65 15.58
C PHE A 177 14.07 29.60 14.05
N TRP A 178 15.05 29.06 13.32
CA TRP A 178 14.93 28.82 11.87
C TRP A 178 13.80 27.87 11.47
N THR A 179 13.35 27.00 12.38
CA THR A 179 12.20 26.10 12.12
C THR A 179 10.92 26.88 11.89
N VAL A 180 10.78 28.01 12.58
CA VAL A 180 9.63 28.93 12.46
C VAL A 180 9.89 29.96 11.37
N LEU A 181 11.10 30.49 11.33
CA LEU A 181 11.46 31.59 10.44
C LEU A 181 11.47 31.18 8.97
N ASN A 182 11.98 29.99 8.62
CA ASN A 182 12.00 29.52 7.23
C ASN A 182 10.60 29.40 6.61
N PRO A 183 9.63 28.69 7.20
CA PRO A 183 8.26 28.68 6.68
C PRO A 183 7.65 30.07 6.62
N LEU A 184 7.89 30.90 7.64
CA LEU A 184 7.36 32.26 7.70
C LEU A 184 7.92 33.13 6.56
N LEU A 185 9.26 33.14 6.34
CA LEU A 185 9.89 33.89 5.26
C LEU A 185 9.40 33.42 3.89
N LEU A 186 9.29 32.10 3.69
CA LEU A 186 8.75 31.53 2.46
C LEU A 186 7.31 31.99 2.22
N MET A 187 6.46 31.92 3.24
CA MET A 187 5.09 32.39 3.19
C MET A 187 5.00 33.88 2.89
N LEU A 188 5.83 34.71 3.54
CA LEU A 188 5.90 36.16 3.30
C LEU A 188 6.38 36.48 1.88
N THR A 189 7.37 35.76 1.37
CA THR A 189 7.86 35.93 0.00
C THR A 189 6.77 35.69 -1.04
N TYR A 190 6.09 34.57 -0.92
CA TYR A 190 4.99 34.25 -1.84
C TYR A 190 3.79 35.21 -1.67
N PHE A 191 3.45 35.57 -0.44
CA PHE A 191 2.43 36.59 -0.18
C PHE A 191 2.79 37.92 -0.83
N PHE A 192 4.05 38.35 -0.70
CA PHE A 192 4.55 39.60 -1.34
C PHE A 192 4.35 39.50 -2.87
N VAL A 193 4.83 38.43 -3.50
CA VAL A 193 4.75 38.29 -4.95
C VAL A 193 3.30 38.22 -5.44
N PHE A 194 2.51 37.28 -4.92
CA PHE A 194 1.16 37.04 -5.43
C PHE A 194 0.11 38.00 -4.87
N GLY A 195 0.23 38.41 -3.61
CA GLY A 195 -0.74 39.29 -2.95
C GLY A 195 -0.48 40.76 -3.22
N ILE A 196 0.81 41.21 -3.25
CA ILE A 196 1.12 42.62 -3.38
C ILE A 196 1.53 42.99 -4.82
N VAL A 197 2.48 42.26 -5.43
CA VAL A 197 2.99 42.56 -6.77
C VAL A 197 1.98 42.20 -7.85
N LEU A 198 1.55 40.93 -7.88
CA LEU A 198 0.60 40.45 -8.89
C LEU A 198 -0.87 40.81 -8.58
N ARG A 199 -1.12 41.33 -7.38
CA ARG A 199 -2.47 41.75 -6.93
C ARG A 199 -3.53 40.69 -7.19
N SER A 200 -3.17 39.41 -7.01
CA SER A 200 -4.10 38.28 -7.17
C SER A 200 -5.29 38.46 -6.22
N ARG A 201 -6.51 38.32 -6.75
CA ARG A 201 -7.76 38.47 -6.01
C ARG A 201 -8.45 37.12 -5.87
N LEU A 202 -9.19 36.95 -4.78
CA LEU A 202 -10.00 35.76 -4.52
C LEU A 202 -11.46 36.08 -4.92
N GLY A 203 -11.87 35.70 -6.12
CA GLY A 203 -13.20 36.00 -6.61
C GLY A 203 -13.55 37.49 -6.52
N ASN A 204 -14.68 37.81 -5.90
CA ASN A 204 -15.15 39.17 -5.67
C ASN A 204 -14.66 39.82 -4.36
N ASP A 205 -13.85 39.11 -3.54
CA ASP A 205 -13.33 39.68 -2.30
C ASP A 205 -12.01 40.45 -2.57
N PRO A 206 -12.03 41.81 -2.42
CA PRO A 206 -10.85 42.65 -2.63
C PRO A 206 -9.82 42.55 -1.47
N SER A 207 -10.12 41.80 -0.41
CA SER A 207 -9.31 41.76 0.80
C SER A 207 -8.00 41.01 0.57
N ARG A 208 -6.88 41.70 0.80
CA ARG A 208 -5.52 41.10 0.73
C ARG A 208 -5.31 40.02 1.78
N SER A 209 -5.98 40.13 2.93
CA SER A 209 -5.91 39.14 4.01
C SER A 209 -6.55 37.82 3.62
N SER A 210 -7.67 37.87 2.88
CA SER A 210 -8.35 36.67 2.38
C SER A 210 -7.49 35.89 1.39
N PHE A 211 -6.80 36.58 0.46
CA PHE A 211 -5.86 35.94 -0.46
C PHE A 211 -4.66 35.33 0.27
N ALA A 212 -4.11 36.06 1.26
CA ALA A 212 -2.99 35.53 2.06
C ALA A 212 -3.36 34.23 2.77
N LEU A 213 -4.51 34.21 3.45
CA LEU A 213 -4.99 33.01 4.14
C LEU A 213 -5.27 31.86 3.16
N TYR A 214 -5.85 32.16 2.00
CA TYR A 214 -6.12 31.17 0.95
C TYR A 214 -4.82 30.51 0.44
N PHE A 215 -3.81 31.34 0.14
CA PHE A 215 -2.49 30.88 -0.30
C PHE A 215 -1.80 30.04 0.79
N LEU A 216 -1.76 30.58 2.03
CA LEU A 216 -1.11 29.92 3.15
C LEU A 216 -1.75 28.58 3.48
N ALA A 217 -3.08 28.48 3.44
CA ALA A 217 -3.80 27.22 3.63
C ALA A 217 -3.39 26.16 2.58
N GLY A 218 -3.19 26.59 1.32
CA GLY A 218 -2.71 25.72 0.25
C GLY A 218 -1.26 25.26 0.43
N MET A 219 -0.43 26.07 1.10
CA MET A 219 0.96 25.73 1.40
C MET A 219 1.12 24.68 2.51
N LEU A 220 0.14 24.56 3.42
CA LEU A 220 0.22 23.64 4.55
C LEU A 220 0.45 22.17 4.16
N PRO A 221 -0.28 21.57 3.21
CA PRO A 221 -0.01 20.21 2.78
C PRO A 221 1.27 20.13 1.93
N TRP A 222 1.64 21.17 1.19
CA TRP A 222 2.81 21.20 0.31
C TRP A 222 4.13 21.15 1.07
N LEU A 223 4.30 21.99 2.09
CA LEU A 223 5.57 22.16 2.81
C LEU A 223 6.13 20.82 3.35
N PRO A 224 5.42 20.05 4.17
CA PRO A 224 5.93 18.79 4.70
C PRO A 224 6.19 17.74 3.61
N MET A 225 5.35 17.71 2.56
CA MET A 225 5.47 16.78 1.47
C MET A 225 6.69 17.10 0.59
N SER A 226 6.86 18.33 0.17
CA SER A 226 7.98 18.78 -0.68
C SER A 226 9.32 18.63 0.04
N GLU A 227 9.38 18.91 1.34
CA GLU A 227 10.58 18.72 2.16
C GLU A 227 11.00 17.24 2.21
N ALA A 228 10.06 16.34 2.49
CA ALA A 228 10.33 14.91 2.55
C ALA A 228 10.73 14.34 1.19
N LEU A 229 9.96 14.66 0.13
CA LEU A 229 10.19 14.12 -1.21
C LEU A 229 11.45 14.72 -1.85
N GLY A 230 11.79 15.98 -1.56
CA GLY A 230 13.01 16.62 -2.07
C GLY A 230 14.28 15.89 -1.64
N ARG A 231 14.30 15.34 -0.41
CA ARG A 231 15.44 14.60 0.14
C ARG A 231 15.36 13.09 -0.07
N ALA A 232 14.21 12.57 -0.47
CA ALA A 232 13.99 11.13 -0.59
C ALA A 232 14.99 10.43 -1.52
N PRO A 233 15.37 10.95 -2.72
CA PRO A 233 16.29 10.26 -3.61
C PRO A 233 17.71 10.08 -3.04
N SER A 234 18.16 10.93 -2.13
CA SER A 234 19.51 10.90 -1.55
C SER A 234 19.59 10.16 -0.21
N VAL A 235 18.45 9.93 0.46
CA VAL A 235 18.40 9.50 1.86
C VAL A 235 19.17 8.21 2.16
N ILE A 236 19.12 7.23 1.26
CA ILE A 236 19.81 5.95 1.46
C ILE A 236 21.32 6.13 1.31
N ARG A 237 21.76 6.93 0.33
CA ARG A 237 23.18 7.22 0.10
C ARG A 237 23.79 8.07 1.23
N GLU A 238 23.07 9.07 1.74
CA GLU A 238 23.49 9.87 2.90
C GLU A 238 23.72 9.02 4.15
N HIS A 239 23.02 7.86 4.23
CA HIS A 239 23.10 6.93 5.36
C HIS A 239 23.78 5.60 5.02
N ALA A 240 24.65 5.56 4.00
CA ALA A 240 25.32 4.34 3.54
C ALA A 240 26.01 3.56 4.66
N SER A 241 26.62 4.24 5.64
CA SER A 241 27.27 3.61 6.80
C SER A 241 26.31 2.81 7.69
N PHE A 242 25.02 3.18 7.73
CA PHE A 242 23.98 2.42 8.43
C PHE A 242 23.46 1.27 7.57
N VAL A 243 23.33 1.49 6.26
CA VAL A 243 22.82 0.51 5.30
C VAL A 243 23.75 -0.72 5.20
N LYS A 244 25.06 -0.51 5.28
CA LYS A 244 26.06 -1.59 5.29
C LYS A 244 26.08 -2.42 6.57
N LYS A 245 25.36 -2.02 7.62
CA LYS A 245 25.25 -2.79 8.86
C LYS A 245 24.09 -3.79 8.76
N LEU A 246 24.36 -5.07 8.95
CA LEU A 246 23.40 -6.18 8.77
C LEU A 246 22.09 -6.09 9.59
N VAL A 247 22.10 -5.35 10.70
CA VAL A 247 20.96 -5.32 11.67
C VAL A 247 20.12 -4.05 11.56
N PHE A 248 20.46 -3.09 10.68
CA PHE A 248 19.76 -1.82 10.60
C PHE A 248 18.50 -1.93 9.71
N PRO A 249 17.31 -1.56 10.19
CA PRO A 249 16.08 -1.58 9.41
C PRO A 249 16.03 -0.37 8.45
N VAL A 250 16.58 -0.54 7.25
CA VAL A 250 16.78 0.54 6.25
C VAL A 250 15.46 1.25 5.88
N GLU A 251 14.33 0.55 6.01
CA GLU A 251 12.98 1.07 5.71
C GLU A 251 12.59 2.27 6.56
N ILE A 252 13.24 2.46 7.72
CA ILE A 252 12.93 3.60 8.59
C ILE A 252 13.54 4.92 8.09
N LEU A 253 14.51 4.91 7.18
CA LEU A 253 15.14 6.13 6.68
C LEU A 253 14.14 7.04 5.94
N PRO A 254 13.35 6.57 4.98
CA PRO A 254 12.28 7.39 4.39
C PRO A 254 11.18 7.77 5.38
N VAL A 255 10.86 6.90 6.37
CA VAL A 255 9.92 7.22 7.44
C VAL A 255 10.40 8.42 8.25
N ASN A 256 11.70 8.44 8.59
CA ASN A 256 12.32 9.55 9.30
C ASN A 256 12.18 10.88 8.54
N LEU A 257 12.41 10.88 7.22
CA LEU A 257 12.23 12.07 6.39
C LEU A 257 10.80 12.61 6.43
N VAL A 258 9.82 11.73 6.25
CA VAL A 258 8.41 12.12 6.24
C VAL A 258 8.00 12.68 7.59
N LEU A 259 8.40 12.03 8.69
CA LEU A 259 8.08 12.51 10.03
C LEU A 259 8.79 13.84 10.35
N ALA A 260 10.05 14.01 9.91
CA ALA A 260 10.75 15.29 10.05
C ALA A 260 10.04 16.42 9.28
N GLY A 261 9.58 16.15 8.06
CA GLY A 261 8.74 17.08 7.29
C GLY A 261 7.41 17.38 7.99
N MET A 262 6.77 16.39 8.63
CA MET A 262 5.55 16.61 9.41
C MET A 262 5.79 17.53 10.61
N VAL A 263 6.95 17.45 11.25
CA VAL A 263 7.30 18.42 12.32
C VAL A 263 7.32 19.85 11.78
N THR A 264 7.94 20.09 10.61
CA THR A 264 7.88 21.38 9.93
C THR A 264 6.43 21.78 9.60
N GLY A 265 5.61 20.83 9.14
CA GLY A 265 4.17 21.03 8.88
C GLY A 265 3.38 21.44 10.11
N VAL A 266 3.68 20.89 11.29
CA VAL A 266 3.03 21.27 12.56
C VAL A 266 3.37 22.72 12.93
N PHE A 267 4.63 23.14 12.78
CA PHE A 267 5.00 24.55 13.00
C PHE A 267 4.32 25.50 12.01
N ALA A 268 4.27 25.13 10.72
CA ALA A 268 3.58 25.91 9.71
C ALA A 268 2.07 26.03 10.00
N LEU A 269 1.43 24.93 10.43
CA LEU A 269 0.04 24.93 10.86
C LEU A 269 -0.18 25.82 12.09
N GLY A 270 0.70 25.79 13.08
CA GLY A 270 0.62 26.65 14.26
C GLY A 270 0.69 28.14 13.89
N ILE A 271 1.63 28.52 13.01
CA ILE A 271 1.75 29.89 12.49
C ILE A 271 0.48 30.29 11.74
N PHE A 272 -0.04 29.39 10.90
CA PHE A 272 -1.25 29.65 10.13
C PHE A 272 -2.47 29.83 11.04
N LEU A 273 -2.68 28.97 12.03
CA LEU A 273 -3.81 29.07 12.97
C LEU A 273 -3.73 30.35 13.80
N LEU A 274 -2.54 30.76 14.22
CA LEU A 274 -2.33 32.05 14.88
C LEU A 274 -2.70 33.22 13.95
N GLY A 275 -2.21 33.19 12.71
CA GLY A 275 -2.57 34.19 11.70
C GLY A 275 -4.06 34.23 11.39
N LEU A 276 -4.72 33.07 11.32
CA LEU A 276 -6.17 32.94 11.11
C LEU A 276 -6.95 33.55 12.29
N LEU A 277 -6.53 33.26 13.53
CA LEU A 277 -7.14 33.80 14.75
C LEU A 277 -7.02 35.33 14.81
N LEU A 278 -5.84 35.87 14.47
CA LEU A 278 -5.62 37.31 14.45
C LEU A 278 -6.39 38.03 13.33
N ALA A 279 -6.59 37.37 12.18
CA ALA A 279 -7.27 37.97 11.04
C ALA A 279 -8.80 37.84 11.09
N ARG A 280 -9.33 36.71 11.60
CA ARG A 280 -10.76 36.41 11.61
C ARG A 280 -11.38 36.30 13.00
N GLY A 281 -10.58 36.28 14.08
CA GLY A 281 -11.05 36.16 15.45
C GLY A 281 -11.53 34.77 15.86
N ASN A 282 -11.62 33.80 14.94
CA ASN A 282 -12.09 32.46 15.22
C ASN A 282 -11.36 31.40 14.39
N ILE A 283 -11.37 30.15 14.91
CA ILE A 283 -10.89 28.96 14.20
C ILE A 283 -12.13 28.06 13.99
N PRO A 284 -12.44 27.66 12.74
CA PRO A 284 -13.56 26.77 12.47
C PRO A 284 -13.42 25.43 13.21
N TRP A 285 -14.50 24.90 13.77
CA TRP A 285 -14.49 23.61 14.44
C TRP A 285 -14.04 22.45 13.51
N THR A 286 -14.25 22.62 12.20
CA THR A 286 -13.83 21.68 11.15
C THR A 286 -12.31 21.48 11.11
N ALA A 287 -11.52 22.40 11.67
CA ALA A 287 -10.07 22.23 11.82
C ALA A 287 -9.70 20.94 12.61
N ALA A 288 -10.58 20.52 13.54
CA ALA A 288 -10.40 19.25 14.26
C ALA A 288 -10.42 18.00 13.35
N LEU A 289 -10.97 18.12 12.13
CA LEU A 289 -11.03 17.04 11.13
C LEU A 289 -9.76 16.96 10.25
N LEU A 290 -8.78 17.85 10.45
CA LEU A 290 -7.49 17.79 9.72
C LEU A 290 -6.83 16.40 9.70
N PRO A 291 -6.86 15.57 10.75
CA PRO A 291 -6.29 14.23 10.70
C PRO A 291 -6.82 13.36 9.56
N VAL A 292 -8.07 13.58 9.11
CA VAL A 292 -8.68 12.85 7.99
C VAL A 292 -7.94 13.12 6.67
N LEU A 293 -7.29 14.28 6.53
CA LEU A 293 -6.46 14.65 5.38
C LEU A 293 -4.97 14.37 5.62
N VAL A 294 -4.49 14.57 6.85
CA VAL A 294 -3.09 14.36 7.21
C VAL A 294 -2.69 12.88 7.11
N ILE A 295 -3.56 11.96 7.52
CA ILE A 295 -3.25 10.51 7.46
C ILE A 295 -3.02 10.06 6.00
N PRO A 296 -3.92 10.26 5.03
CA PRO A 296 -3.67 9.88 3.65
C PRO A 296 -2.50 10.66 3.03
N GLN A 297 -2.27 11.92 3.42
CA GLN A 297 -1.09 12.67 3.02
C GLN A 297 0.21 11.99 3.45
N VAL A 298 0.31 11.57 4.72
CA VAL A 298 1.48 10.85 5.26
C VAL A 298 1.69 9.53 4.54
N LEU A 299 0.62 8.74 4.34
CA LEU A 299 0.70 7.46 3.63
C LEU A 299 1.19 7.65 2.19
N PHE A 300 0.63 8.61 1.48
CA PHE A 300 1.01 8.92 0.10
C PHE A 300 2.47 9.38 0.00
N THR A 301 2.87 10.34 0.84
CA THR A 301 4.23 10.87 0.89
C THR A 301 5.23 9.77 1.23
N LEU A 302 4.89 8.90 2.18
CA LEU A 302 5.75 7.80 2.60
C LEU A 302 5.93 6.74 1.48
N GLY A 303 4.85 6.43 0.75
CA GLY A 303 4.92 5.55 -0.42
C GLY A 303 5.86 6.09 -1.50
N LEU A 304 5.73 7.38 -1.83
CA LEU A 304 6.62 8.06 -2.76
C LEU A 304 8.06 8.14 -2.24
N ALA A 305 8.26 8.42 -0.95
CA ALA A 305 9.59 8.51 -0.34
C ALA A 305 10.32 7.15 -0.38
N TRP A 306 9.64 6.04 -0.13
CA TRP A 306 10.22 4.70 -0.32
C TRP A 306 10.56 4.43 -1.79
N PHE A 307 9.66 4.77 -2.71
CA PHE A 307 9.90 4.58 -4.14
C PHE A 307 11.13 5.38 -4.62
N LEU A 308 11.16 6.68 -4.34
CA LEU A 308 12.25 7.58 -4.72
C LEU A 308 13.55 7.24 -4.02
N GLY A 309 13.51 6.86 -2.73
CA GLY A 309 14.68 6.46 -1.95
C GLY A 309 15.33 5.21 -2.52
N ALA A 310 14.54 4.20 -2.89
CA ALA A 310 15.06 3.00 -3.52
C ALA A 310 15.64 3.27 -4.91
N LEU A 311 14.95 4.06 -5.74
CA LEU A 311 15.40 4.40 -7.08
C LEU A 311 16.67 5.28 -7.04
N GLY A 312 16.77 6.17 -6.06
CA GLY A 312 17.91 7.07 -5.89
C GLY A 312 19.25 6.38 -5.56
N VAL A 313 19.22 5.11 -5.10
CA VAL A 313 20.44 4.31 -4.93
C VAL A 313 21.11 4.03 -6.27
N TYR A 314 20.29 3.75 -7.30
CA TYR A 314 20.77 3.37 -8.64
C TYR A 314 20.95 4.58 -9.57
N ALA A 315 20.12 5.61 -9.41
CA ALA A 315 20.13 6.80 -10.27
C ALA A 315 20.54 8.05 -9.46
N ARG A 316 21.82 8.47 -9.60
CA ARG A 316 22.35 9.63 -8.86
C ARG A 316 21.69 10.94 -9.26
N ASP A 317 21.34 11.08 -10.55
CA ASP A 317 20.74 12.29 -11.11
C ASP A 317 19.26 12.47 -10.74
N LEU A 318 18.66 11.44 -10.11
CA LEU A 318 17.25 11.46 -9.70
C LEU A 318 16.97 12.65 -8.76
N SER A 319 17.93 13.07 -7.93
CA SER A 319 17.77 14.22 -7.03
C SER A 319 17.51 15.51 -7.81
N GLN A 320 18.20 15.72 -8.94
CA GLN A 320 18.02 16.88 -9.81
C GLN A 320 16.66 16.84 -10.51
N ILE A 321 16.36 15.70 -11.13
CA ILE A 321 15.07 15.48 -11.83
C ILE A 321 13.91 15.70 -10.86
N ASN A 322 14.01 15.14 -9.65
CA ASN A 322 12.98 15.26 -8.61
C ASN A 322 12.74 16.71 -8.19
N ALA A 323 13.78 17.55 -8.11
CA ALA A 323 13.64 18.97 -7.80
C ALA A 323 12.80 19.70 -8.85
N TYR A 324 13.03 19.42 -10.15
CA TYR A 324 12.22 19.98 -11.24
C TYR A 324 10.78 19.45 -11.20
N VAL A 325 10.60 18.15 -10.96
CA VAL A 325 9.26 17.53 -10.85
C VAL A 325 8.47 18.17 -9.70
N LEU A 326 9.09 18.38 -8.55
CA LEU A 326 8.42 19.03 -7.42
C LEU A 326 8.06 20.48 -7.75
N THR A 327 8.95 21.23 -8.40
CA THR A 327 8.66 22.61 -8.82
C THR A 327 7.48 22.65 -9.80
N LEU A 328 7.48 21.77 -10.79
CA LEU A 328 6.37 21.65 -11.75
C LEU A 328 5.08 21.27 -11.05
N TRP A 329 5.11 20.30 -10.13
CA TRP A 329 3.94 19.85 -9.38
C TRP A 329 3.33 20.94 -8.50
N PHE A 330 4.19 21.78 -7.89
CA PHE A 330 3.75 22.97 -7.16
C PHE A 330 2.89 23.90 -8.03
N PHE A 331 3.37 24.24 -9.23
CA PHE A 331 2.65 25.13 -10.15
C PHE A 331 1.48 24.45 -10.86
N LEU A 332 1.50 23.15 -11.04
CA LEU A 332 0.36 22.36 -11.53
C LEU A 332 -0.73 22.16 -10.47
N THR A 333 -0.49 22.57 -9.23
CA THR A 333 -1.51 22.56 -8.18
C THR A 333 -1.91 24.00 -7.87
N PRO A 334 -3.21 24.33 -7.79
CA PRO A 334 -3.67 25.71 -7.57
C PRO A 334 -3.41 26.15 -6.12
N ILE A 335 -2.13 26.23 -5.75
CA ILE A 335 -1.66 26.77 -4.47
C ILE A 335 -1.61 28.30 -4.54
N CYS A 336 -0.99 28.82 -5.62
CA CYS A 336 -0.69 30.24 -5.80
C CYS A 336 -1.81 31.02 -6.51
N TYR A 337 -2.82 30.35 -7.03
CA TYR A 337 -3.90 30.96 -7.79
C TYR A 337 -5.25 30.31 -7.43
N PRO A 338 -6.37 31.03 -7.58
CA PRO A 338 -7.68 30.47 -7.29
C PRO A 338 -8.11 29.47 -8.37
N VAL A 339 -8.88 28.48 -7.96
CA VAL A 339 -9.38 27.40 -8.85
C VAL A 339 -10.26 27.98 -9.97
N ASP A 340 -10.99 29.04 -9.68
CA ASP A 340 -11.87 29.73 -10.64
C ASP A 340 -11.13 30.38 -11.81
N SER A 341 -9.81 30.60 -11.68
CA SER A 341 -8.97 31.10 -12.77
C SER A 341 -8.53 30.03 -13.76
N LEU A 342 -8.81 28.74 -13.48
CA LEU A 342 -8.47 27.63 -14.36
C LEU A 342 -9.43 27.54 -15.55
N PRO A 343 -8.91 27.27 -16.77
CA PRO A 343 -9.79 26.92 -17.89
C PRO A 343 -10.62 25.67 -17.56
N THR A 344 -11.90 25.68 -17.94
CA THR A 344 -12.83 24.56 -17.69
C THR A 344 -12.32 23.24 -18.26
N LEU A 345 -11.59 23.29 -19.35
CA LEU A 345 -10.95 22.13 -20.00
C LEU A 345 -9.86 21.49 -19.13
N ALA A 346 -9.20 22.25 -18.27
CA ALA A 346 -8.10 21.80 -17.41
C ALA A 346 -8.61 21.17 -16.10
N LEU A 347 -9.78 21.55 -15.60
CA LEU A 347 -10.36 21.07 -14.34
C LEU A 347 -10.37 19.53 -14.19
N PRO A 348 -10.74 18.71 -15.20
CA PRO A 348 -10.71 17.25 -15.08
C PRO A 348 -9.30 16.67 -14.87
N LEU A 349 -8.26 17.35 -15.35
CA LEU A 349 -6.87 16.96 -15.15
C LEU A 349 -6.42 17.29 -13.72
N PHE A 350 -6.70 18.50 -13.27
CA PHE A 350 -6.33 18.96 -11.92
C PHE A 350 -7.04 18.17 -10.83
N SER A 351 -8.33 17.82 -11.02
CA SER A 351 -9.10 17.02 -10.06
C SER A 351 -8.55 15.62 -9.81
N LYS A 352 -7.72 15.09 -10.71
CA LYS A 352 -7.01 13.80 -10.55
C LYS A 352 -5.71 13.94 -9.75
N ASN A 353 -5.22 15.17 -9.54
CA ASN A 353 -4.01 15.43 -8.77
C ASN A 353 -4.30 15.23 -7.26
N PRO A 354 -3.63 14.31 -6.56
CA PRO A 354 -3.86 14.07 -5.14
C PRO A 354 -3.54 15.30 -4.27
N LEU A 355 -2.56 16.09 -4.67
CA LEU A 355 -2.21 17.32 -3.97
C LEU A 355 -3.30 18.39 -4.10
N PHE A 356 -3.98 18.45 -5.25
CA PHE A 356 -5.15 19.33 -5.42
C PHE A 356 -6.24 18.99 -4.41
N VAL A 357 -6.57 17.69 -4.24
CA VAL A 357 -7.59 17.24 -3.28
C VAL A 357 -7.18 17.60 -1.84
N LEU A 358 -5.89 17.48 -1.50
CA LEU A 358 -5.37 17.89 -0.20
C LEU A 358 -5.51 19.41 0.00
N VAL A 359 -5.04 20.21 -0.95
CA VAL A 359 -5.08 21.70 -0.88
C VAL A 359 -6.51 22.19 -0.69
N GLU A 360 -7.45 21.72 -1.52
CA GLU A 360 -8.86 22.08 -1.41
C GLU A 360 -9.48 21.57 -0.10
N GLY A 361 -9.10 20.37 0.35
CA GLY A 361 -9.53 19.84 1.63
C GLY A 361 -9.06 20.68 2.82
N TYR A 362 -7.81 21.13 2.84
CA TYR A 362 -7.28 22.03 3.88
C TYR A 362 -8.00 23.38 3.86
N ARG A 363 -8.26 23.96 2.69
CA ARG A 363 -9.02 25.21 2.54
C ARG A 363 -10.44 25.05 3.04
N ALA A 364 -11.14 23.98 2.66
CA ALA A 364 -12.48 23.68 3.11
C ALA A 364 -12.58 23.60 4.64
N LEU A 365 -11.64 22.89 5.28
CA LEU A 365 -11.63 22.69 6.73
C LEU A 365 -11.23 23.96 7.50
N LEU A 366 -10.23 24.70 7.01
CA LEU A 366 -9.59 25.78 7.76
C LEU A 366 -10.16 27.16 7.45
N LEU A 367 -10.64 27.40 6.23
CA LEU A 367 -11.13 28.72 5.79
C LEU A 367 -12.64 28.79 5.61
N GLU A 368 -13.23 27.74 5.04
CA GLU A 368 -14.65 27.72 4.68
C GLU A 368 -15.54 27.11 5.78
N GLY A 369 -14.97 26.44 6.78
CA GLY A 369 -15.73 25.73 7.80
C GLY A 369 -16.58 24.57 7.25
N ARG A 370 -16.20 24.05 6.08
CA ARG A 370 -16.94 23.04 5.32
C ARG A 370 -16.22 21.69 5.35
N ILE A 371 -16.96 20.61 5.47
CA ILE A 371 -16.43 19.25 5.35
C ILE A 371 -16.18 18.95 3.86
N PRO A 372 -14.97 18.46 3.50
CA PRO A 372 -14.67 18.07 2.12
C PRO A 372 -15.62 17.00 1.59
N SER A 373 -15.92 17.06 0.30
CA SER A 373 -16.82 16.09 -0.34
C SER A 373 -16.25 14.68 -0.29
N PHE A 374 -17.11 13.71 0.01
CA PHE A 374 -16.73 12.31 0.19
C PHE A 374 -16.09 11.69 -1.07
N GLY A 375 -16.57 12.07 -2.27
CA GLY A 375 -16.10 11.51 -3.55
C GLY A 375 -14.59 11.66 -3.81
N PRO A 376 -14.00 12.86 -3.76
CA PRO A 376 -12.54 13.04 -3.85
C PRO A 376 -11.78 12.46 -2.65
N LEU A 377 -12.37 12.54 -1.45
CA LEU A 377 -11.71 12.12 -0.22
C LEU A 377 -11.44 10.60 -0.20
N TRP A 378 -12.44 9.75 -0.51
CA TRP A 378 -12.22 8.31 -0.51
C TRP A 378 -11.23 7.87 -1.60
N LYS A 379 -11.23 8.56 -2.76
CA LYS A 379 -10.24 8.31 -3.83
C LYS A 379 -8.83 8.65 -3.37
N LEU A 380 -8.66 9.75 -2.62
CA LEU A 380 -7.38 10.12 -2.02
C LEU A 380 -6.89 9.03 -1.05
N TRP A 381 -7.77 8.51 -0.18
CA TRP A 381 -7.43 7.42 0.74
C TRP A 381 -7.02 6.13 0.02
N LEU A 382 -7.76 5.76 -1.02
CA LEU A 382 -7.44 4.59 -1.83
C LEU A 382 -6.09 4.75 -2.54
N LEU A 383 -5.86 5.91 -3.15
CA LEU A 383 -4.62 6.23 -3.82
C LEU A 383 -3.44 6.24 -2.83
N ALA A 384 -3.61 6.86 -1.68
CA ALA A 384 -2.60 6.91 -0.63
C ALA A 384 -2.23 5.50 -0.12
N ALA A 385 -3.22 4.64 0.11
CA ALA A 385 -2.99 3.25 0.47
C ALA A 385 -2.28 2.47 -0.64
N ALA A 386 -2.65 2.68 -1.90
CA ALA A 386 -2.01 2.05 -3.05
C ALA A 386 -0.53 2.46 -3.19
N PHE A 387 -0.22 3.75 -3.08
CA PHE A 387 1.17 4.24 -3.13
C PHE A 387 1.99 3.76 -1.92
N PHE A 388 1.40 3.75 -0.72
CA PHE A 388 2.04 3.21 0.47
C PHE A 388 2.46 1.75 0.29
N LEU A 389 1.54 0.90 -0.20
CA LEU A 389 1.80 -0.52 -0.42
C LEU A 389 2.79 -0.75 -1.55
N ALA A 390 2.60 -0.09 -2.68
CA ALA A 390 3.47 -0.24 -3.86
C ALA A 390 4.88 0.28 -3.59
N GLY A 391 5.02 1.46 -2.97
CA GLY A 391 6.30 2.05 -2.60
C GLY A 391 7.07 1.21 -1.61
N HIS A 392 6.38 0.71 -0.56
CA HIS A 392 7.00 -0.21 0.39
C HIS A 392 7.42 -1.54 -0.27
N ALA A 393 6.56 -2.15 -1.09
CA ALA A 393 6.86 -3.41 -1.77
C ALA A 393 8.07 -3.27 -2.71
N TRP A 394 8.14 -2.15 -3.44
CA TRP A 394 9.26 -1.77 -4.29
C TRP A 394 10.55 -1.65 -3.49
N PHE A 395 10.53 -0.88 -2.40
CA PHE A 395 11.66 -0.68 -1.52
C PHE A 395 12.13 -2.01 -0.89
N TYR A 396 11.19 -2.79 -0.39
CA TYR A 396 11.45 -4.09 0.24
C TYR A 396 12.14 -5.08 -0.72
N LYS A 397 11.72 -5.09 -1.99
CA LYS A 397 12.32 -5.93 -3.04
C LYS A 397 13.78 -5.53 -3.32
N LEU A 398 14.06 -4.22 -3.38
CA LEU A 398 15.36 -3.69 -3.77
C LEU A 398 16.36 -3.55 -2.62
N ARG A 399 15.91 -3.47 -1.37
CA ARG A 399 16.78 -3.21 -0.20
C ARG A 399 17.93 -4.20 -0.05
N ARG A 400 17.77 -5.45 -0.53
CA ARG A 400 18.81 -6.49 -0.42
C ARG A 400 20.06 -6.17 -1.22
N SER A 401 19.93 -5.45 -2.33
CA SER A 401 21.04 -5.06 -3.20
C SER A 401 21.64 -3.69 -2.88
N PHE A 402 21.09 -2.93 -1.92
CA PHE A 402 21.62 -1.61 -1.55
C PHE A 402 23.08 -1.66 -1.06
N PRO A 403 23.49 -2.60 -0.18
CA PRO A 403 24.89 -2.68 0.27
C PRO A 403 25.89 -2.87 -0.85
N ASP A 404 25.50 -3.57 -1.92
CA ASP A 404 26.36 -3.92 -3.06
C ASP A 404 26.55 -2.73 -4.02
N VAL A 405 25.59 -1.78 -4.04
CA VAL A 405 25.59 -0.62 -4.95
C VAL A 405 26.18 0.62 -4.29
N LEU A 406 26.13 0.72 -2.96
CA LEU A 406 26.62 1.84 -2.16
C LEU A 406 28.10 1.70 -1.81
#